data_ff8bcce692d0ed1ccfe4bcc8de7d408b
#
_entry.id   ff8bcce692d0ed1ccfe4bcc8de7d408b
#
_cell.length_a   1.000
_cell.length_b   1.000
_cell.length_c   1.000
_cell.angle_alpha   90.00
_cell.angle_beta   90.00
_cell.angle_gamma   90.00
#
_symmetry.space_group_name_H-M   'P 1'
#
loop_
_entity.id
_entity.type
_entity.pdbx_description
1 polymer ?
#
loop_
_entity_poly.entity_id
_entity_poly.type
_entity_poly.pdbx_seq_one_letter_code
_entity_poly.pdbx_strand_id
1 'polypeptide(L)'
;QAEQLQRLASLSSRVKPHNEKVYYIIDSIHTAILDQHQISFQYYEYTPEKKKILKHDGYRYILDPYALEWKNDHYYLIGYKGIAHFRVDRLAGVELLDSKFQLMPDFDVAAYTNKMVDMFAAEHAEQVKLLCSNELMRVIIDHYGEDIEISPYDDSHFTVTIEVNPSGTFYGWVFKFMGEIRILSPQSCVDKMQNIARTFL
;
A
#
# COMPACT_ATOMS: atom_id res chain seq x y z
N GLN A 1 32.65 -16.00 3.73
CA GLN A 1 31.40 -16.24 2.97
C GLN A 1 30.32 -16.94 3.81
N ALA A 2 30.66 -17.95 4.66
CA ALA A 2 29.67 -18.63 5.49
C ALA A 2 29.06 -17.75 6.57
N GLU A 3 29.83 -16.84 7.20
CA GLU A 3 29.30 -15.88 8.18
C GLU A 3 28.38 -14.81 7.60
N GLN A 4 28.60 -14.42 6.35
CA GLN A 4 27.69 -13.48 5.65
C GLN A 4 26.35 -14.12 5.31
N LEU A 5 26.33 -15.43 5.02
CA LEU A 5 25.11 -16.18 4.78
C LEU A 5 24.30 -16.39 6.07
N GLN A 6 24.96 -16.53 7.23
CA GLN A 6 24.27 -16.63 8.54
C GLN A 6 23.55 -15.33 8.93
N ARG A 7 24.08 -14.16 8.55
CA ARG A 7 23.41 -12.87 8.80
C ARG A 7 22.14 -12.68 7.94
N LEU A 8 22.04 -13.35 6.80
CA LEU A 8 20.84 -13.40 5.97
C LEU A 8 19.80 -14.40 6.50
N ALA A 9 20.18 -15.34 7.36
CA ALA A 9 19.30 -16.37 7.91
C ALA A 9 18.28 -15.81 8.92
N SER A 10 18.48 -14.61 9.51
CA SER A 10 17.49 -13.98 10.38
C SER A 10 16.20 -13.54 9.65
N LEU A 11 16.21 -13.53 8.31
CA LEU A 11 15.03 -13.30 7.48
C LEU A 11 14.19 -14.57 7.26
N SER A 12 14.68 -15.74 7.71
CA SER A 12 14.03 -17.04 7.46
C SER A 12 12.87 -17.36 8.41
N SER A 13 12.68 -16.61 9.49
CA SER A 13 11.59 -16.85 10.46
C SER A 13 10.25 -16.21 10.07
N ARG A 14 10.22 -15.42 9.01
CA ARG A 14 8.96 -14.89 8.48
C ARG A 14 8.30 -15.93 7.59
N VAL A 15 6.99 -16.14 7.77
CA VAL A 15 6.17 -16.96 6.88
C VAL A 15 6.19 -16.34 5.49
N LYS A 16 7.19 -16.73 4.68
CA LYS A 16 7.21 -16.39 3.25
C LYS A 16 6.20 -17.30 2.56
N PRO A 17 5.29 -16.77 1.75
CA PRO A 17 4.53 -17.64 0.88
C PRO A 17 5.53 -18.40 -0.01
N HIS A 18 5.54 -19.72 0.09
CA HIS A 18 6.33 -20.62 -0.76
C HIS A 18 5.75 -20.57 -2.18
N ASN A 19 6.05 -19.50 -2.90
CA ASN A 19 5.62 -19.38 -4.27
C ASN A 19 6.82 -19.00 -5.14
N GLU A 20 7.60 -19.99 -5.54
CA GLU A 20 8.67 -19.82 -6.56
C GLU A 20 8.12 -19.17 -7.85
N LYS A 21 6.83 -19.35 -8.13
CA LYS A 21 6.13 -18.72 -9.25
C LYS A 21 6.06 -17.19 -9.15
N VAL A 22 6.20 -16.60 -7.95
CA VAL A 22 6.15 -15.13 -7.78
C VAL A 22 7.24 -14.44 -8.60
N TYR A 23 8.43 -15.01 -8.68
CA TYR A 23 9.53 -14.43 -9.47
C TYR A 23 9.20 -14.40 -10.96
N TYR A 24 8.59 -15.47 -11.50
CA TYR A 24 8.15 -15.50 -12.89
C TYR A 24 7.02 -14.52 -13.17
N ILE A 25 6.11 -14.35 -12.20
CA ILE A 25 5.02 -13.38 -12.30
C ILE A 25 5.59 -11.95 -12.31
N ILE A 26 6.55 -11.65 -11.43
CA ILE A 26 7.23 -10.35 -11.37
C ILE A 26 7.94 -10.05 -12.69
N ASP A 27 8.67 -11.01 -13.25
CA ASP A 27 9.38 -10.87 -14.52
C ASP A 27 8.40 -10.60 -15.68
N SER A 28 7.31 -11.36 -15.75
CA SER A 28 6.26 -11.15 -16.75
C SER A 28 5.61 -9.77 -16.64
N ILE A 29 5.32 -9.30 -15.42
CA ILE A 29 4.75 -7.98 -15.18
C ILE A 29 5.77 -6.89 -15.53
N HIS A 30 7.04 -7.07 -15.16
CA HIS A 30 8.10 -6.13 -15.48
C HIS A 30 8.27 -5.97 -17.01
N THR A 31 8.26 -7.07 -17.75
CA THR A 31 8.26 -7.06 -19.22
C THR A 31 7.04 -6.31 -19.76
N ALA A 32 5.86 -6.58 -19.23
CA ALA A 32 4.63 -5.91 -19.65
C ALA A 32 4.69 -4.38 -19.42
N ILE A 33 5.26 -3.93 -18.30
CA ILE A 33 5.44 -2.49 -18.00
C ILE A 33 6.40 -1.86 -19.00
N LEU A 34 7.56 -2.49 -19.26
CA LEU A 34 8.58 -1.95 -20.18
C LEU A 34 8.06 -1.87 -21.62
N ASP A 35 7.36 -2.87 -22.08
CA ASP A 35 6.87 -2.98 -23.46
C ASP A 35 5.48 -2.35 -23.65
N GLN A 36 4.89 -1.82 -22.54
CA GLN A 36 3.55 -1.21 -22.50
C GLN A 36 2.45 -2.15 -23.01
N HIS A 37 2.53 -3.42 -22.64
CA HIS A 37 1.52 -4.42 -22.93
C HIS A 37 0.54 -4.59 -21.76
N GLN A 38 -0.74 -4.74 -22.08
CA GLN A 38 -1.75 -5.14 -21.09
C GLN A 38 -1.44 -6.56 -20.59
N ILE A 39 -1.85 -6.82 -19.37
CA ILE A 39 -1.83 -8.18 -18.80
C ILE A 39 -3.23 -8.65 -18.46
N SER A 40 -3.41 -9.96 -18.50
CA SER A 40 -4.60 -10.60 -17.93
C SER A 40 -4.21 -11.56 -16.83
N PHE A 41 -5.05 -11.67 -15.80
CA PHE A 41 -4.84 -12.56 -14.67
C PHE A 41 -6.14 -12.86 -13.93
N GLN A 42 -6.11 -13.88 -13.07
CA GLN A 42 -7.12 -14.15 -12.06
C GLN A 42 -6.56 -13.81 -10.69
N TYR A 43 -7.41 -13.51 -9.73
CA TYR A 43 -7.01 -13.16 -8.37
C TYR A 43 -7.64 -14.12 -7.38
N TYR A 44 -6.86 -14.62 -6.43
CA TYR A 44 -7.39 -15.51 -5.42
C TYR A 44 -7.38 -14.90 -4.01
N GLU A 45 -8.27 -15.40 -3.18
CA GLU A 45 -8.34 -15.11 -1.75
C GLU A 45 -8.40 -16.43 -0.95
N TYR A 46 -8.25 -16.31 0.35
CA TYR A 46 -8.37 -17.46 1.24
C TYR A 46 -9.72 -17.46 1.93
N THR A 47 -10.35 -18.62 2.00
CA THR A 47 -11.50 -18.84 2.88
C THR A 47 -11.05 -18.94 4.34
N PRO A 48 -11.98 -18.86 5.33
CA PRO A 48 -11.68 -19.13 6.74
C PRO A 48 -11.02 -20.49 6.98
N GLU A 49 -11.29 -21.48 6.12
CA GLU A 49 -10.71 -22.82 6.15
C GLU A 49 -9.32 -22.88 5.47
N LYS A 50 -8.74 -21.74 5.14
CA LYS A 50 -7.42 -21.59 4.47
C LYS A 50 -7.37 -22.20 3.05
N LYS A 51 -8.50 -22.37 2.40
CA LYS A 51 -8.57 -22.80 1.00
C LYS A 51 -8.43 -21.59 0.07
N LYS A 52 -7.66 -21.75 -1.00
CA LYS A 52 -7.59 -20.75 -2.06
C LYS A 52 -8.81 -20.86 -2.96
N ILE A 53 -9.50 -19.75 -3.14
CA ILE A 53 -10.60 -19.62 -4.10
C ILE A 53 -10.33 -18.44 -5.02
N LEU A 54 -10.72 -18.58 -6.28
CA LEU A 54 -10.65 -17.46 -7.22
C LEU A 54 -11.75 -16.46 -6.90
N LYS A 55 -11.36 -15.20 -6.80
CA LYS A 55 -12.27 -14.10 -6.53
C LYS A 55 -13.19 -13.85 -7.72
N HIS A 56 -14.43 -13.42 -7.46
CA HIS A 56 -15.45 -13.15 -8.47
C HIS A 56 -15.66 -14.31 -9.46
N ASP A 57 -15.82 -15.55 -8.92
CA ASP A 57 -16.06 -16.77 -9.70
C ASP A 57 -15.02 -17.04 -10.79
N GLY A 58 -13.77 -16.67 -10.54
CA GLY A 58 -12.69 -16.84 -11.49
C GLY A 58 -12.62 -15.76 -12.57
N TYR A 59 -13.21 -14.60 -12.31
CA TYR A 59 -13.13 -13.47 -13.25
C TYR A 59 -11.69 -13.18 -13.66
N ARG A 60 -11.49 -12.99 -14.96
CA ARG A 60 -10.20 -12.65 -15.53
C ARG A 60 -10.08 -11.15 -15.69
N TYR A 61 -9.19 -10.57 -14.90
CA TYR A 61 -8.90 -9.14 -14.94
C TYR A 61 -8.02 -8.84 -16.16
N ILE A 62 -8.26 -7.71 -16.81
CA ILE A 62 -7.36 -7.10 -17.80
C ILE A 62 -6.94 -5.77 -17.22
N LEU A 63 -5.64 -5.49 -17.21
CA LEU A 63 -5.06 -4.34 -16.56
C LEU A 63 -3.91 -3.76 -17.38
N ASP A 64 -3.80 -2.43 -17.37
CA ASP A 64 -2.63 -1.70 -17.84
C ASP A 64 -1.63 -1.65 -16.65
N PRO A 65 -0.54 -2.43 -16.65
CA PRO A 65 0.40 -2.45 -15.54
C PRO A 65 1.27 -1.19 -15.58
N TYR A 66 1.22 -0.39 -14.50
CA TYR A 66 1.98 0.85 -14.39
C TYR A 66 3.27 0.68 -13.60
N ALA A 67 3.22 -0.03 -12.48
CA ALA A 67 4.37 -0.22 -11.61
C ALA A 67 4.28 -1.48 -10.76
N LEU A 68 5.44 -1.92 -10.30
CA LEU A 68 5.61 -2.88 -9.22
C LEU A 68 6.20 -2.16 -8.01
N GLU A 69 5.55 -2.23 -6.87
CA GLU A 69 6.05 -1.67 -5.63
C GLU A 69 6.26 -2.74 -4.58
N TRP A 70 7.39 -2.63 -3.85
CA TRP A 70 7.69 -3.47 -2.70
C TRP A 70 7.30 -2.75 -1.42
N LYS A 71 6.31 -3.27 -0.69
CA LYS A 71 5.85 -2.70 0.57
C LYS A 71 5.38 -3.80 1.53
N ASN A 72 5.68 -3.66 2.80
CA ASN A 72 5.26 -4.61 3.85
C ASN A 72 5.55 -6.09 3.50
N ASP A 73 6.77 -6.36 2.99
CA ASP A 73 7.23 -7.69 2.59
C ASP A 73 6.44 -8.34 1.41
N HIS A 74 5.72 -7.54 0.63
CA HIS A 74 4.99 -7.99 -0.55
C HIS A 74 5.22 -7.08 -1.76
N TYR A 75 5.18 -7.68 -2.95
CA TYR A 75 5.05 -6.91 -4.19
C TYR A 75 3.59 -6.59 -4.47
N TYR A 76 3.36 -5.36 -4.85
CA TYR A 76 2.06 -4.86 -5.31
C TYR A 76 2.19 -4.42 -6.76
N LEU A 77 1.28 -4.93 -7.59
CA LEU A 77 1.06 -4.44 -8.94
C LEU A 77 0.11 -3.25 -8.87
N ILE A 78 0.58 -2.12 -9.36
CA ILE A 78 -0.24 -0.91 -9.58
C ILE A 78 -0.59 -0.87 -11.05
N GLY A 79 -1.86 -0.73 -11.36
CA GLY A 79 -2.30 -0.64 -12.73
C GLY A 79 -3.59 0.15 -12.89
N TYR A 80 -3.88 0.49 -14.15
CA TYR A 80 -5.02 1.30 -14.52
C TYR A 80 -6.16 0.45 -15.09
N LYS A 81 -7.25 0.50 -14.44
CA LYS A 81 -8.65 0.30 -14.83
C LYS A 81 -9.48 0.97 -13.74
N GLY A 82 -9.21 2.31 -13.53
CA GLY A 82 -9.64 3.04 -12.33
C GLY A 82 -8.66 2.85 -11.15
N ILE A 83 -7.37 2.90 -11.38
CA ILE A 83 -6.23 2.65 -10.47
C ILE A 83 -6.52 1.57 -9.43
N ALA A 84 -5.97 0.40 -9.65
CA ALA A 84 -6.15 -0.76 -8.80
C ALA A 84 -4.80 -1.32 -8.31
N HIS A 85 -4.83 -1.91 -7.11
CA HIS A 85 -3.68 -2.56 -6.51
C HIS A 85 -3.94 -4.04 -6.32
N PHE A 86 -2.99 -4.85 -6.72
CA PHE A 86 -3.07 -6.29 -6.55
C PHE A 86 -1.78 -6.82 -5.92
N ARG A 87 -1.90 -7.62 -4.88
CA ARG A 87 -0.74 -8.35 -4.35
C ARG A 87 -0.31 -9.40 -5.37
N VAL A 88 0.97 -9.34 -5.76
CA VAL A 88 1.52 -10.20 -6.82
C VAL A 88 1.48 -11.69 -6.43
N ASP A 89 1.68 -12.00 -5.15
CA ASP A 89 1.62 -13.36 -4.62
C ASP A 89 0.21 -13.99 -4.65
N ARG A 90 -0.82 -13.19 -4.99
CA ARG A 90 -2.22 -13.62 -5.14
C ARG A 90 -2.69 -13.65 -6.60
N LEU A 91 -1.82 -13.35 -7.54
CA LEU A 91 -2.12 -13.47 -8.96
C LEU A 91 -2.03 -14.92 -9.42
N ALA A 92 -2.92 -15.33 -10.31
CA ALA A 92 -2.94 -16.63 -10.95
C ALA A 92 -3.11 -16.49 -12.46
N GLY A 93 -2.38 -17.31 -13.23
CA GLY A 93 -2.51 -17.34 -14.68
C GLY A 93 -2.24 -15.98 -15.33
N VAL A 94 -1.13 -15.33 -14.96
CA VAL A 94 -0.73 -14.05 -15.57
C VAL A 94 -0.30 -14.30 -17.00
N GLU A 95 -0.85 -13.54 -17.94
CA GLU A 95 -0.57 -13.61 -19.37
C GLU A 95 -0.35 -12.21 -19.92
N LEU A 96 0.71 -12.04 -20.73
CA LEU A 96 0.87 -10.84 -21.55
C LEU A 96 -0.17 -10.88 -22.68
N LEU A 97 -0.75 -9.72 -22.95
CA LEU A 97 -1.66 -9.54 -24.08
C LEU A 97 -0.94 -8.79 -25.21
N ASP A 98 -1.37 -9.03 -26.45
CA ASP A 98 -0.85 -8.30 -27.61
C ASP A 98 -1.30 -6.82 -27.62
N SER A 99 -2.36 -6.51 -26.86
CA SER A 99 -2.87 -5.16 -26.72
C SER A 99 -1.93 -4.27 -25.93
N LYS A 100 -1.66 -3.06 -26.45
CA LYS A 100 -0.84 -2.05 -25.81
C LYS A 100 -1.69 -1.04 -25.07
N PHE A 101 -1.12 -0.42 -24.05
CA PHE A 101 -1.71 0.70 -23.35
C PHE A 101 -0.84 1.96 -23.44
N GLN A 102 -1.40 3.10 -23.11
CA GLN A 102 -0.65 4.34 -22.95
C GLN A 102 -0.72 4.75 -21.48
N LEU A 103 0.42 5.14 -20.94
CA LEU A 103 0.47 5.70 -19.59
C LEU A 103 -0.37 6.99 -19.56
N MET A 104 -1.12 7.18 -18.49
CA MET A 104 -1.80 8.46 -18.27
C MET A 104 -0.76 9.57 -18.23
N PRO A 105 -0.97 10.67 -18.98
CA PRO A 105 -0.14 11.87 -18.83
C PRO A 105 -0.11 12.27 -17.35
N ASP A 106 1.07 12.61 -16.86
CA ASP A 106 1.28 13.13 -15.50
C ASP A 106 0.98 12.16 -14.35
N PHE A 107 0.86 10.85 -14.60
CA PHE A 107 0.73 9.87 -13.52
C PHE A 107 2.10 9.59 -12.89
N ASP A 108 2.33 10.19 -11.74
CA ASP A 108 3.51 9.94 -10.91
C ASP A 108 3.22 8.82 -9.90
N VAL A 109 3.83 7.65 -10.14
CA VAL A 109 3.68 6.47 -9.27
C VAL A 109 4.20 6.78 -7.86
N ALA A 110 5.31 7.49 -7.72
CA ALA A 110 5.91 7.79 -6.43
C ALA A 110 5.02 8.76 -5.63
N ALA A 111 4.55 9.84 -6.27
CA ALA A 111 3.58 10.74 -5.66
C ALA A 111 2.28 10.03 -5.28
N TYR A 112 1.84 9.09 -6.13
CA TYR A 112 0.64 8.31 -5.86
C TYR A 112 0.81 7.39 -4.65
N THR A 113 1.92 6.65 -4.55
CA THR A 113 2.16 5.69 -3.46
C THR A 113 2.44 6.37 -2.13
N ASN A 114 3.09 7.53 -2.13
CA ASN A 114 3.33 8.32 -0.92
C ASN A 114 2.03 8.84 -0.27
N LYS A 115 0.98 9.08 -1.07
CA LYS A 115 -0.35 9.48 -0.55
C LYS A 115 -1.13 8.33 0.09
N MET A 116 -0.65 7.11 -0.06
CA MET A 116 -1.35 5.92 0.40
C MET A 116 -0.61 5.24 1.55
N VAL A 117 -1.24 5.19 2.70
CA VAL A 117 -0.82 4.32 3.80
C VAL A 117 -1.28 2.91 3.45
N ASP A 118 -0.32 1.99 3.23
CA ASP A 118 -0.54 0.55 3.00
C ASP A 118 -1.29 0.13 1.71
N MET A 119 -1.13 0.87 0.60
CA MET A 119 -1.51 0.41 -0.76
C MET A 119 -2.96 -0.01 -0.96
N PHE A 120 -3.91 0.66 -0.31
CA PHE A 120 -5.34 0.51 -0.61
C PHE A 120 -5.81 1.64 -1.52
N ALA A 121 -6.54 1.28 -2.58
CA ALA A 121 -7.00 2.21 -3.60
C ALA A 121 -7.73 3.42 -2.99
N ALA A 122 -7.26 4.63 -3.35
CA ALA A 122 -7.86 5.87 -2.94
C ALA A 122 -8.79 6.37 -4.05
N GLU A 123 -10.07 6.49 -3.76
CA GLU A 123 -10.97 7.25 -4.64
C GLU A 123 -10.82 8.76 -4.40
N HIS A 124 -10.43 9.17 -3.17
CA HIS A 124 -10.28 10.59 -2.82
C HIS A 124 -9.15 10.79 -1.80
N ALA A 125 -8.20 11.67 -2.12
CA ALA A 125 -7.22 12.16 -1.16
C ALA A 125 -7.79 13.39 -0.42
N GLU A 126 -7.56 13.46 0.89
CA GLU A 126 -7.98 14.57 1.75
C GLU A 126 -6.78 15.15 2.49
N GLN A 127 -6.85 16.46 2.76
CA GLN A 127 -5.88 17.13 3.62
C GLN A 127 -6.27 16.85 5.09
N VAL A 128 -5.43 16.06 5.75
CA VAL A 128 -5.65 15.69 7.16
C VAL A 128 -4.60 16.34 8.03
N LYS A 129 -5.05 17.11 9.03
CA LYS A 129 -4.15 17.71 10.02
C LYS A 129 -4.05 16.79 11.24
N LEU A 130 -2.82 16.48 11.59
CA LEU A 130 -2.47 15.62 12.73
C LEU A 130 -1.81 16.46 13.83
N LEU A 131 -2.05 16.10 15.08
CA LEU A 131 -1.26 16.48 16.23
C LEU A 131 -0.41 15.27 16.63
N CYS A 132 0.90 15.45 16.71
CA CYS A 132 1.86 14.39 16.97
C CYS A 132 2.75 14.76 18.18
N SER A 133 3.07 13.77 19.01
CA SER A 133 4.13 13.91 20.01
C SER A 133 5.48 14.18 19.33
N ASN A 134 6.34 15.02 19.93
CA ASN A 134 7.66 15.35 19.41
C ASN A 134 8.56 14.11 19.21
N GLU A 135 8.34 13.06 20.00
CA GLU A 135 9.08 11.79 19.89
C GLU A 135 8.79 11.07 18.54
N LEU A 136 7.68 11.39 17.91
CA LEU A 136 7.28 10.79 16.63
C LEU A 136 7.77 11.58 15.40
N MET A 137 8.55 12.65 15.59
CA MET A 137 9.07 13.45 14.49
C MET A 137 9.74 12.60 13.40
N ARG A 138 10.62 11.69 13.83
CA ARG A 138 11.30 10.79 12.91
C ARG A 138 10.33 9.89 12.14
N VAL A 139 9.31 9.38 12.79
CA VAL A 139 8.29 8.50 12.15
C VAL A 139 7.55 9.26 11.06
N ILE A 140 7.22 10.54 11.32
CA ILE A 140 6.52 11.38 10.34
C ILE A 140 7.42 11.68 9.15
N ILE A 141 8.69 12.05 9.39
CA ILE A 141 9.67 12.32 8.32
C ILE A 141 9.94 11.06 7.50
N ASP A 142 10.19 9.91 8.15
CA ASP A 142 10.44 8.63 7.47
C ASP A 142 9.26 8.20 6.58
N HIS A 143 8.04 8.63 6.92
CA HIS A 143 6.82 8.23 6.20
C HIS A 143 6.39 9.21 5.11
N TYR A 144 6.56 10.52 5.34
CA TYR A 144 6.04 11.56 4.46
C TYR A 144 7.13 12.44 3.82
N GLY A 145 8.40 12.24 4.18
CA GLY A 145 9.53 13.00 3.68
C GLY A 145 9.87 14.26 4.50
N GLU A 146 11.02 14.85 4.20
CA GLU A 146 11.51 16.03 4.92
C GLU A 146 10.84 17.33 4.46
N ASP A 147 10.26 17.37 3.27
CA ASP A 147 9.61 18.56 2.68
C ASP A 147 8.22 18.83 3.23
N ILE A 148 7.74 18.01 4.18
CA ILE A 148 6.41 18.15 4.78
C ILE A 148 6.34 19.37 5.71
N GLU A 149 5.25 20.13 5.62
CA GLU A 149 5.02 21.29 6.46
C GLU A 149 4.69 20.88 7.90
N ILE A 150 5.60 21.18 8.83
CA ILE A 150 5.48 20.93 10.26
C ILE A 150 5.45 22.25 11.03
N SER A 151 4.57 22.35 12.01
CA SER A 151 4.49 23.51 12.90
C SER A 151 4.51 23.08 14.36
N PRO A 152 5.36 23.69 15.23
CA PRO A 152 5.27 23.48 16.67
C PRO A 152 3.87 23.80 17.19
N TYR A 153 3.38 23.01 18.12
CA TYR A 153 2.05 23.21 18.73
C TYR A 153 2.18 23.61 20.21
N ASP A 154 2.96 22.86 20.97
CA ASP A 154 3.33 23.12 22.36
C ASP A 154 4.72 22.52 22.65
N ASP A 155 5.16 22.52 23.91
CA ASP A 155 6.48 22.00 24.30
C ASP A 155 6.68 20.51 23.98
N SER A 156 5.60 19.74 23.81
CA SER A 156 5.61 18.29 23.66
C SER A 156 5.04 17.81 22.32
N HIS A 157 4.41 18.70 21.54
CA HIS A 157 3.71 18.32 20.33
C HIS A 157 4.00 19.27 19.17
N PHE A 158 3.84 18.71 17.96
CA PHE A 158 3.81 19.46 16.71
C PHE A 158 2.57 19.09 15.90
N THR A 159 2.21 19.93 14.94
CA THR A 159 1.17 19.63 13.96
C THR A 159 1.79 19.45 12.57
N VAL A 160 1.19 18.56 11.80
CA VAL A 160 1.53 18.30 10.40
C VAL A 160 0.26 18.17 9.58
N THR A 161 0.27 18.69 8.35
CA THR A 161 -0.83 18.48 7.40
C THR A 161 -0.34 17.56 6.30
N ILE A 162 -1.06 16.45 6.13
CA ILE A 162 -0.74 15.39 5.17
C ILE A 162 -1.87 15.21 4.18
N GLU A 163 -1.54 14.86 2.94
CA GLU A 163 -2.54 14.47 1.94
C GLU A 163 -2.61 12.95 1.90
N VAL A 164 -3.73 12.39 2.37
CA VAL A 164 -3.92 10.93 2.46
C VAL A 164 -5.32 10.52 2.06
N ASN A 165 -5.48 9.23 1.72
CA ASN A 165 -6.80 8.60 1.70
C ASN A 165 -7.18 8.17 3.12
N PRO A 166 -8.26 8.71 3.72
CA PRO A 166 -8.71 8.30 5.05
C PRO A 166 -9.38 6.92 5.04
N SER A 167 -8.63 5.91 4.64
CA SER A 167 -9.03 4.50 4.60
C SER A 167 -8.97 3.84 5.98
N GLY A 168 -9.52 2.64 6.10
CA GLY A 168 -9.38 1.83 7.33
C GLY A 168 -7.93 1.63 7.76
N THR A 169 -7.01 1.54 6.81
CA THR A 169 -5.57 1.40 7.05
C THR A 169 -4.96 2.67 7.62
N PHE A 170 -5.35 3.85 7.11
CA PHE A 170 -4.93 5.12 7.68
C PHE A 170 -5.34 5.24 9.16
N TYR A 171 -6.62 4.94 9.47
CA TYR A 171 -7.08 4.96 10.86
C TYR A 171 -6.36 3.93 11.73
N GLY A 172 -6.09 2.73 11.20
CA GLY A 172 -5.30 1.71 11.88
C GLY A 172 -3.87 2.16 12.15
N TRP A 173 -3.25 2.87 11.18
CA TRP A 173 -1.93 3.46 11.35
C TRP A 173 -1.92 4.52 12.46
N VAL A 174 -2.90 5.43 12.49
CA VAL A 174 -3.05 6.41 13.59
C VAL A 174 -3.22 5.70 14.93
N PHE A 175 -4.07 4.68 14.99
CA PHE A 175 -4.34 3.88 16.20
C PHE A 175 -3.09 3.21 16.76
N LYS A 176 -2.18 2.76 15.90
CA LYS A 176 -0.92 2.11 16.27
C LYS A 176 -0.10 2.93 17.27
N PHE A 177 -0.23 4.26 17.24
CA PHE A 177 0.51 5.16 18.10
C PHE A 177 -0.23 5.49 19.42
N MET A 178 -1.30 4.76 19.77
CA MET A 178 -1.94 4.75 21.07
C MET A 178 -2.30 6.15 21.62
N GLY A 179 -2.64 7.09 20.72
CA GLY A 179 -3.01 8.46 21.07
C GLY A 179 -1.90 9.50 20.95
N GLU A 180 -0.65 9.09 20.72
CA GLU A 180 0.47 10.01 20.45
C GLU A 180 0.33 10.71 19.07
N ILE A 181 -0.50 10.17 18.18
CA ILE A 181 -1.00 10.83 16.98
C ILE A 181 -2.50 10.99 17.11
N ARG A 182 -2.99 12.21 16.90
CA ARG A 182 -4.42 12.54 16.92
C ARG A 182 -4.81 13.30 15.66
N ILE A 183 -5.97 12.99 15.11
CA ILE A 183 -6.54 13.72 13.97
C ILE A 183 -7.21 14.99 14.49
N LEU A 184 -6.82 16.15 13.97
CA LEU A 184 -7.42 17.43 14.30
C LEU A 184 -8.47 17.86 13.28
N SER A 185 -8.24 17.58 12.00
CA SER A 185 -9.17 17.91 10.90
C SER A 185 -8.94 17.00 9.69
N PRO A 186 -9.89 16.83 8.78
CA PRO A 186 -11.24 17.38 8.83
C PRO A 186 -12.11 16.68 9.90
N GLN A 187 -13.24 17.30 10.25
CA GLN A 187 -14.14 16.76 11.29
C GLN A 187 -14.67 15.38 10.92
N SER A 188 -14.90 15.11 9.63
CA SER A 188 -15.29 13.79 9.10
C SER A 188 -14.33 12.68 9.53
N CYS A 189 -13.01 12.93 9.45
CA CYS A 189 -11.97 12.00 9.86
C CYS A 189 -11.94 11.83 11.39
N VAL A 190 -12.13 12.90 12.15
CA VAL A 190 -12.22 12.86 13.62
C VAL A 190 -13.42 11.99 14.05
N ASP A 191 -14.59 12.25 13.48
CA ASP A 191 -15.82 11.50 13.81
C ASP A 191 -15.68 10.01 13.43
N LYS A 192 -15.08 9.75 12.28
CA LYS A 192 -14.81 8.36 11.84
C LYS A 192 -13.88 7.65 12.81
N MET A 193 -12.79 8.30 13.24
CA MET A 193 -11.85 7.75 14.22
C MET A 193 -12.53 7.45 15.55
N GLN A 194 -13.36 8.38 16.05
CA GLN A 194 -14.13 8.17 17.27
C GLN A 194 -15.11 6.99 17.15
N ASN A 195 -15.80 6.89 16.01
CA ASN A 195 -16.73 5.79 15.77
C ASN A 195 -15.99 4.44 15.72
N ILE A 196 -14.83 4.38 15.08
CA ILE A 196 -13.99 3.19 15.10
C ILE A 196 -13.59 2.85 16.53
N ALA A 197 -13.10 3.82 17.32
CA ALA A 197 -12.71 3.60 18.72
C ALA A 197 -13.86 3.01 19.57
N ARG A 198 -15.09 3.49 19.37
CA ARG A 198 -16.27 2.98 20.09
C ARG A 198 -16.62 1.52 19.76
N THR A 199 -16.20 1.00 18.60
CA THR A 199 -16.48 -0.41 18.25
C THR A 199 -15.61 -1.40 19.04
N PHE A 200 -14.60 -0.92 19.75
CA PHE A 200 -13.72 -1.72 20.62
C PHE A 200 -14.08 -1.64 22.11
N LEU A 201 -15.09 -0.88 22.47
CA LEU A 201 -15.59 -0.73 23.85
C LEU A 201 -16.89 -1.50 24.03
#